data_854be12299fa64aea0dd90a11569e139
#
_entry.id   854be12299fa64aea0dd90a11569e139
#
_cell.length_a   1.000
_cell.length_b   1.000
_cell.length_c   1.000
_cell.angle_alpha   90.00
_cell.angle_beta   90.00
_cell.angle_gamma   90.00
#
_symmetry.space_group_name_H-M   'P 1'
#
loop_
_entity.id
_entity.type
_entity.pdbx_description
1 polymer ?
#
loop_
_entity_poly.entity_id
_entity_poly.type
_entity_poly.pdbx_seq_one_letter_code
_entity_poly.pdbx_strand_id
1 'polypeptide(L)'
;MCIDNLGTSTRLSAPFPSYDFLQILYPNIYNALNVIDKGYQNGHYGEFKDEIEKENFIVNELVKTVQDLLKENKKNTNEKFIISNNLENFVNLQINDWCRSAYLTKYYYKENYHYVIAKEEDDSKRIEYIKNMGFVPKSEYKISPVNFANTGVVSLNMNWSNALHQFLQIKHGLKLHSEDLTTTFLSHYSFFKRYITEKINNIYGVIGILGIEKSRDLLKQLFNADICIIPPFRPSKFILLEGISEFNSKEEWKEAIMKNIFENINRKRAILVICFTIDDANELYNTLLKKEKIDPTKIEKYDRNDSNGKLQKEIYNSGDVIFSTNLAGRGTDIKLTKEVKENGG
;
A
#
# COMPACT_ATOMS: atom_id res chain seq x y z
N MET A 1 -7.70 -4.43 19.60
CA MET A 1 -6.89 -3.37 18.98
C MET A 1 -5.53 -3.97 18.63
N CYS A 2 -5.12 -3.92 17.38
CA CYS A 2 -3.81 -4.44 17.00
C CYS A 2 -2.75 -3.40 17.39
N ILE A 3 -1.69 -3.82 18.08
CA ILE A 3 -0.61 -2.91 18.51
C ILE A 3 0.08 -2.28 17.31
N ASP A 4 0.10 -2.98 16.19
CA ASP A 4 0.65 -2.47 14.92
C ASP A 4 -0.05 -1.18 14.45
N ASN A 5 -1.25 -0.91 14.93
CA ASN A 5 -2.03 0.28 14.60
C ASN A 5 -1.90 1.42 15.62
N LEU A 6 -1.11 1.28 16.68
CA LEU A 6 -0.91 2.37 17.65
C LEU A 6 -0.24 3.59 17.04
N GLY A 7 0.59 3.38 16.01
CA GLY A 7 1.22 4.45 15.25
C GLY A 7 0.33 5.09 14.17
N THR A 8 -0.83 4.49 13.85
CA THR A 8 -1.76 5.08 12.89
C THR A 8 -2.54 6.21 13.52
N SER A 9 -2.98 7.15 12.71
CA SER A 9 -3.76 8.29 13.16
C SER A 9 -5.00 8.47 12.30
N THR A 10 -6.09 8.88 12.93
CA THR A 10 -7.24 9.40 12.19
C THR A 10 -6.88 10.78 11.70
N ARG A 11 -6.97 11.01 10.41
CA ARG A 11 -6.71 12.31 9.79
C ARG A 11 -8.02 12.90 9.32
N LEU A 12 -8.24 14.15 9.65
CA LEU A 12 -9.25 14.97 9.01
C LEU A 12 -8.56 15.82 7.97
N SER A 13 -8.99 15.73 6.75
CA SER A 13 -8.48 16.52 5.64
C SER A 13 -9.57 17.41 5.08
N ALA A 14 -9.16 18.55 4.53
CA ALA A 14 -10.02 19.47 3.82
C ALA A 14 -9.42 19.75 2.45
N PRO A 15 -10.27 20.04 1.43
CA PRO A 15 -9.79 20.45 0.12
C PRO A 15 -8.89 21.69 0.24
N PHE A 16 -7.85 21.74 -0.58
CA PHE A 16 -6.96 22.89 -0.61
C PHE A 16 -7.70 24.13 -1.08
N PRO A 17 -7.62 25.29 -0.35
CA PRO A 17 -8.47 26.45 -0.62
C PRO A 17 -8.23 27.13 -1.99
N SER A 18 -7.09 26.88 -2.64
CA SER A 18 -6.72 27.49 -3.93
C SER A 18 -6.60 26.44 -5.03
N TYR A 19 -7.60 25.60 -5.14
CA TYR A 19 -7.63 24.49 -6.10
C TYR A 19 -7.42 24.92 -7.57
N ASP A 20 -8.03 26.04 -7.99
CA ASP A 20 -7.91 26.54 -9.37
C ASP A 20 -6.44 26.84 -9.73
N PHE A 21 -5.69 27.37 -8.79
CA PHE A 21 -4.26 27.61 -8.93
C PHE A 21 -3.49 26.32 -9.13
N LEU A 22 -3.77 25.27 -8.36
CA LEU A 22 -3.09 23.98 -8.45
C LEU A 22 -3.44 23.23 -9.75
N GLN A 23 -4.64 23.42 -10.28
CA GLN A 23 -5.03 22.87 -11.59
C GLN A 23 -4.16 23.41 -12.74
N ILE A 24 -3.58 24.58 -12.57
CA ILE A 24 -2.65 25.18 -13.55
C ILE A 24 -1.20 24.79 -13.21
N LEU A 25 -0.83 24.83 -11.94
CA LEU A 25 0.56 24.57 -11.52
C LEU A 25 1.00 23.14 -11.77
N TYR A 26 0.21 22.14 -11.39
CA TYR A 26 0.60 20.74 -11.52
C TYR A 26 0.85 20.29 -12.98
N PRO A 27 0.01 20.62 -13.95
CA PRO A 27 0.32 20.38 -15.36
C PRO A 27 1.60 21.07 -15.83
N ASN A 28 1.88 22.30 -15.37
CA ASN A 28 3.11 23.01 -15.72
C ASN A 28 4.34 22.32 -15.14
N ILE A 29 4.30 21.85 -13.89
CA ILE A 29 5.37 21.04 -13.29
C ILE A 29 5.60 19.76 -14.13
N TYR A 30 4.53 19.05 -14.48
CA TYR A 30 4.66 17.80 -15.24
C TYR A 30 5.17 18.03 -16.67
N ASN A 31 4.76 19.12 -17.31
CA ASN A 31 5.27 19.52 -18.63
C ASN A 31 6.75 19.92 -18.56
N ALA A 32 7.17 20.67 -17.54
CA ALA A 32 8.58 20.99 -17.34
C ALA A 32 9.43 19.72 -17.15
N LEU A 33 8.94 18.76 -16.37
CA LEU A 33 9.58 17.45 -16.25
C LEU A 33 9.71 16.74 -17.60
N ASN A 34 8.69 16.80 -18.47
CA ASN A 34 8.76 16.19 -19.79
C ASN A 34 9.80 16.86 -20.71
N VAL A 35 10.00 18.16 -20.57
CA VAL A 35 11.04 18.90 -21.31
C VAL A 35 12.43 18.50 -20.84
N ILE A 36 12.65 18.45 -19.52
CA ILE A 36 13.93 18.02 -18.93
C ILE A 36 14.24 16.56 -19.35
N ASP A 37 13.26 15.67 -19.31
CA ASP A 37 13.41 14.27 -19.72
C ASP A 37 13.81 14.13 -21.18
N LYS A 38 13.19 14.89 -22.09
CA LYS A 38 13.59 14.92 -23.50
C LYS A 38 15.03 15.43 -23.67
N GLY A 39 15.44 16.45 -22.92
CA GLY A 39 16.81 16.93 -22.88
C GLY A 39 17.79 15.84 -22.45
N TYR A 40 17.43 15.05 -21.43
CA TYR A 40 18.20 13.91 -20.97
C TYR A 40 18.34 12.83 -22.06
N GLN A 41 17.22 12.43 -22.66
CA GLN A 41 17.23 11.43 -23.74
C GLN A 41 18.05 11.86 -24.96
N ASN A 42 18.13 13.16 -25.23
CA ASN A 42 18.93 13.74 -26.31
C ASN A 42 20.42 13.97 -25.94
N GLY A 43 20.86 13.51 -24.76
CA GLY A 43 22.25 13.60 -24.34
C GLY A 43 22.73 15.01 -23.90
N HIS A 44 21.79 15.92 -23.58
CA HIS A 44 22.15 17.27 -23.07
C HIS A 44 22.73 17.22 -21.65
N TYR A 45 22.55 16.13 -20.95
CA TYR A 45 23.06 15.90 -19.60
C TYR A 45 24.02 14.70 -19.61
N GLY A 46 25.04 14.72 -18.75
CA GLY A 46 26.02 13.64 -18.65
C GLY A 46 25.43 12.32 -18.14
N GLU A 47 26.26 11.28 -18.14
CA GLU A 47 25.90 10.00 -17.55
C GLU A 47 25.89 10.11 -16.00
N PHE A 48 24.89 9.49 -15.38
CA PHE A 48 24.77 9.42 -13.91
C PHE A 48 25.33 8.08 -13.42
N LYS A 49 25.93 8.10 -12.22
CA LYS A 49 26.52 6.91 -11.59
C LYS A 49 25.47 5.90 -11.16
N ASP A 50 24.33 6.40 -10.72
CA ASP A 50 23.21 5.58 -10.24
C ASP A 50 21.86 6.30 -10.40
N GLU A 51 20.77 5.59 -10.16
CA GLU A 51 19.41 6.15 -10.25
C GLU A 51 19.13 7.22 -9.18
N ILE A 52 19.82 7.20 -8.04
CA ILE A 52 19.65 8.19 -6.98
C ILE A 52 20.25 9.54 -7.40
N GLU A 53 21.45 9.51 -8.01
CA GLU A 53 22.09 10.71 -8.55
C GLU A 53 21.23 11.32 -9.65
N LYS A 54 20.68 10.50 -10.54
CA LYS A 54 19.75 10.91 -11.59
C LYS A 54 18.47 11.53 -11.04
N GLU A 55 17.83 10.89 -10.05
CA GLU A 55 16.64 11.43 -9.39
C GLU A 55 16.92 12.81 -8.82
N ASN A 56 17.99 12.93 -8.01
CA ASN A 56 18.34 14.18 -7.36
C ASN A 56 18.64 15.29 -8.38
N PHE A 57 19.34 14.97 -9.47
CA PHE A 57 19.63 15.95 -10.52
C PHE A 57 18.34 16.44 -11.19
N ILE A 58 17.49 15.52 -11.68
CA ILE A 58 16.25 15.87 -12.38
C ILE A 58 15.30 16.65 -11.49
N VAL A 59 15.16 16.23 -10.22
CA VAL A 59 14.31 16.94 -9.25
C VAL A 59 14.82 18.34 -8.98
N ASN A 60 16.12 18.52 -8.80
CA ASN A 60 16.71 19.84 -8.55
C ASN A 60 16.55 20.79 -9.75
N GLU A 61 16.78 20.31 -10.98
CA GLU A 61 16.55 21.09 -12.20
C GLU A 61 15.08 21.45 -12.37
N LEU A 62 14.17 20.51 -12.06
CA LEU A 62 12.73 20.77 -12.09
C LEU A 62 12.32 21.84 -11.07
N VAL A 63 12.83 21.77 -9.85
CA VAL A 63 12.57 22.77 -8.80
C VAL A 63 13.02 24.17 -9.27
N LYS A 64 14.22 24.30 -9.83
CA LYS A 64 14.71 25.58 -10.37
C LYS A 64 13.79 26.10 -11.48
N THR A 65 13.46 25.25 -12.45
CA THR A 65 12.58 25.61 -13.57
C THR A 65 11.24 26.12 -13.09
N VAL A 66 10.63 25.43 -12.11
CA VAL A 66 9.33 25.81 -11.55
C VAL A 66 9.42 27.11 -10.75
N GLN A 67 10.49 27.29 -9.99
CA GLN A 67 10.72 28.57 -9.27
C GLN A 67 10.88 29.75 -10.22
N ASP A 68 11.56 29.57 -11.34
CA ASP A 68 11.74 30.61 -12.32
C ASP A 68 10.43 30.92 -13.06
N LEU A 69 9.64 29.91 -13.41
CA LEU A 69 8.27 30.09 -13.93
C LEU A 69 7.39 30.91 -12.95
N LEU A 70 7.49 30.63 -11.66
CA LEU A 70 6.73 31.37 -10.65
C LEU A 70 7.18 32.84 -10.51
N LYS A 71 8.49 33.12 -10.68
CA LYS A 71 9.00 34.49 -10.68
C LYS A 71 8.61 35.27 -11.93
N GLU A 72 8.60 34.62 -13.10
CA GLU A 72 8.20 35.23 -14.36
C GLU A 72 6.71 35.58 -14.36
N ASN A 73 5.85 34.70 -13.85
CA ASN A 73 4.40 34.93 -13.72
C ASN A 73 4.07 36.11 -12.79
N LYS A 74 4.91 36.41 -11.81
CA LYS A 74 4.76 37.62 -10.97
C LYS A 74 4.98 38.92 -11.73
N LYS A 75 5.80 38.90 -12.80
CA LYS A 75 6.13 40.09 -13.60
C LYS A 75 5.08 40.37 -14.68
N ASN A 76 4.37 39.36 -15.14
CA ASN A 76 3.39 39.45 -16.21
C ASN A 76 1.95 39.53 -15.63
N THR A 77 1.46 40.76 -15.49
CA THR A 77 0.11 41.04 -14.95
C THR A 77 -1.05 40.57 -15.84
N ASN A 78 -0.77 40.06 -17.02
CA ASN A 78 -1.78 39.60 -18.00
C ASN A 78 -2.07 38.10 -17.98
N GLU A 79 -1.38 37.30 -17.15
CA GLU A 79 -1.60 35.87 -17.13
C GLU A 79 -2.49 35.42 -15.95
N LYS A 80 -3.31 34.40 -16.25
CA LYS A 80 -4.36 33.83 -15.41
C LYS A 80 -3.92 33.19 -14.07
N PHE A 81 -2.67 33.45 -13.66
CA PHE A 81 -2.03 32.70 -12.60
C PHE A 81 -1.43 33.61 -11.54
N ILE A 82 -2.26 34.05 -10.60
CA ILE A 82 -1.84 34.89 -9.49
C ILE A 82 -1.83 34.05 -8.21
N ILE A 83 -0.64 33.83 -7.63
CA ILE A 83 -0.52 33.28 -6.29
C ILE A 83 -0.79 34.40 -5.29
N SER A 84 -1.76 34.19 -4.42
CA SER A 84 -1.95 35.04 -3.26
C SER A 84 -0.67 35.07 -2.40
N ASN A 85 -0.25 36.26 -1.92
CA ASN A 85 0.92 36.40 -1.06
C ASN A 85 0.91 35.47 0.16
N ASN A 86 -0.27 35.15 0.67
CA ASN A 86 -0.45 34.22 1.81
C ASN A 86 -0.12 32.77 1.46
N LEU A 87 -0.19 32.39 0.18
CA LEU A 87 0.08 31.03 -0.29
C LEU A 87 1.51 30.84 -0.80
N GLU A 88 2.23 31.94 -1.02
CA GLU A 88 3.59 31.88 -1.56
C GLU A 88 4.54 31.06 -0.69
N ASN A 89 4.52 31.29 0.61
CA ASN A 89 5.35 30.53 1.56
C ASN A 89 4.97 29.04 1.55
N PHE A 90 3.70 28.72 1.47
CA PHE A 90 3.23 27.34 1.37
C PHE A 90 3.72 26.68 0.07
N VAL A 91 3.55 27.34 -1.06
CA VAL A 91 4.01 26.83 -2.37
C VAL A 91 5.52 26.58 -2.36
N ASN A 92 6.30 27.53 -1.83
CA ASN A 92 7.75 27.38 -1.73
C ASN A 92 8.17 26.19 -0.85
N LEU A 93 7.44 25.90 0.20
CA LEU A 93 7.68 24.73 1.06
C LEU A 93 7.32 23.42 0.34
N GLN A 94 6.27 23.40 -0.47
CA GLN A 94 5.75 22.18 -1.12
C GLN A 94 6.40 21.86 -2.47
N ILE A 95 7.01 22.83 -3.13
CA ILE A 95 7.55 22.68 -4.50
C ILE A 95 8.48 21.49 -4.63
N ASN A 96 9.36 21.25 -3.67
CA ASN A 96 10.32 20.15 -3.71
C ASN A 96 9.59 18.79 -3.67
N ASP A 97 8.62 18.65 -2.78
CA ASP A 97 7.82 17.43 -2.66
C ASP A 97 6.95 17.19 -3.91
N TRP A 98 6.39 18.25 -4.48
CA TRP A 98 5.62 18.15 -5.72
C TRP A 98 6.51 17.75 -6.91
N CYS A 99 7.68 18.33 -7.05
CA CYS A 99 8.62 17.97 -8.12
C CYS A 99 9.08 16.50 -7.98
N ARG A 100 9.35 16.07 -6.75
CA ARG A 100 9.69 14.68 -6.47
C ARG A 100 8.53 13.73 -6.78
N SER A 101 7.31 14.09 -6.43
CA SER A 101 6.10 13.31 -6.74
C SER A 101 5.87 13.22 -8.24
N ALA A 102 6.10 14.29 -9.01
CA ALA A 102 6.05 14.26 -10.47
C ALA A 102 7.07 13.29 -11.05
N TYR A 103 8.32 13.33 -10.56
CA TYR A 103 9.38 12.41 -10.94
C TYR A 103 8.98 10.95 -10.66
N LEU A 104 8.56 10.64 -9.43
CA LEU A 104 8.14 9.31 -9.04
C LEU A 104 6.98 8.79 -9.89
N THR A 105 6.01 9.66 -10.20
CA THR A 105 4.88 9.33 -11.09
C THR A 105 5.36 8.88 -12.46
N LYS A 106 6.37 9.54 -13.00
CA LYS A 106 6.88 9.25 -14.35
C LYS A 106 7.71 7.98 -14.40
N TYR A 107 8.62 7.80 -13.45
CA TYR A 107 9.66 6.77 -13.53
C TYR A 107 9.39 5.54 -12.64
N TYR A 108 8.71 5.72 -11.53
CA TYR A 108 8.55 4.66 -10.53
C TYR A 108 7.15 4.04 -10.53
N TYR A 109 6.10 4.86 -10.52
CA TYR A 109 4.74 4.34 -10.38
C TYR A 109 4.21 3.73 -11.66
N LYS A 110 3.84 2.44 -11.61
CA LYS A 110 3.33 1.61 -12.73
C LYS A 110 1.87 1.23 -12.48
N GLU A 111 1.07 1.35 -13.54
CA GLU A 111 -0.31 0.86 -13.55
C GLU A 111 -0.35 -0.66 -13.38
N ASN A 112 -1.44 -1.16 -12.78
CA ASN A 112 -1.67 -2.57 -12.43
C ASN A 112 -0.64 -3.18 -11.45
N TYR A 113 0.23 -2.36 -10.89
CA TYR A 113 1.18 -2.76 -9.87
C TYR A 113 1.06 -1.86 -8.64
N HIS A 114 1.32 -0.56 -8.80
CA HIS A 114 1.24 0.43 -7.71
C HIS A 114 -0.17 1.01 -7.56
N TYR A 115 -0.92 1.08 -8.65
CA TYR A 115 -2.28 1.60 -8.70
C TYR A 115 -3.07 0.94 -9.82
N VAL A 116 -4.39 1.05 -9.73
CA VAL A 116 -5.32 0.66 -10.78
C VAL A 116 -6.19 1.84 -11.18
N ILE A 117 -6.60 1.87 -12.45
CA ILE A 117 -7.58 2.82 -12.98
C ILE A 117 -8.87 2.04 -13.19
N ALA A 118 -9.89 2.36 -12.41
CA ALA A 118 -11.19 1.73 -12.48
C ALA A 118 -12.27 2.75 -12.83
N LYS A 119 -13.32 2.30 -13.52
CA LYS A 119 -14.53 3.10 -13.66
C LYS A 119 -15.22 3.23 -12.30
N GLU A 120 -15.74 4.40 -12.01
CA GLU A 120 -16.46 4.65 -10.75
C GLU A 120 -17.73 3.81 -10.62
N GLU A 121 -18.21 3.21 -11.71
CA GLU A 121 -19.39 2.33 -11.77
C GLU A 121 -19.24 1.00 -11.04
N ASP A 122 -18.01 0.53 -10.80
CA ASP A 122 -17.77 -0.75 -10.09
C ASP A 122 -18.11 -0.68 -8.59
N ASP A 123 -18.43 0.50 -8.07
CA ASP A 123 -18.85 0.72 -6.68
C ASP A 123 -20.29 1.28 -6.61
N SER A 124 -21.22 0.56 -7.23
CA SER A 124 -22.63 0.98 -7.38
C SER A 124 -23.30 1.40 -6.06
N LYS A 125 -23.03 0.71 -4.97
CA LYS A 125 -23.58 1.01 -3.64
C LYS A 125 -23.06 2.32 -3.06
N ARG A 126 -21.78 2.63 -3.32
CA ARG A 126 -21.14 3.87 -2.86
C ARG A 126 -21.57 5.06 -3.68
N ILE A 127 -21.69 4.88 -5.00
CA ILE A 127 -22.17 5.90 -5.92
C ILE A 127 -23.61 6.27 -5.56
N GLU A 128 -24.45 5.28 -5.28
CA GLU A 128 -25.84 5.49 -4.83
C GLU A 128 -25.89 6.26 -3.51
N TYR A 129 -25.04 5.90 -2.54
CA TYR A 129 -24.91 6.61 -1.27
C TYR A 129 -24.45 8.06 -1.45
N ILE A 130 -23.44 8.31 -2.29
CA ILE A 130 -22.90 9.64 -2.59
C ILE A 130 -23.91 10.47 -3.36
N LYS A 131 -24.65 9.89 -4.32
CA LYS A 131 -25.74 10.56 -5.06
C LYS A 131 -26.89 10.94 -4.13
N ASN A 132 -27.25 10.06 -3.19
CA ASN A 132 -28.28 10.31 -2.19
C ASN A 132 -27.89 11.43 -1.21
N MET A 133 -26.59 11.69 -1.03
CA MET A 133 -26.09 12.88 -0.30
C MET A 133 -25.99 14.14 -1.15
N GLY A 134 -26.45 14.13 -2.40
CA GLY A 134 -26.42 15.29 -3.30
C GLY A 134 -25.08 15.57 -3.97
N PHE A 135 -24.11 14.65 -3.89
CA PHE A 135 -22.83 14.76 -4.58
C PHE A 135 -22.89 14.04 -5.94
N VAL A 136 -22.50 14.73 -6.99
CA VAL A 136 -22.38 14.13 -8.33
C VAL A 136 -20.92 13.72 -8.54
N PRO A 137 -20.63 12.43 -8.84
CA PRO A 137 -19.27 11.99 -9.19
C PRO A 137 -18.79 12.80 -10.41
N LYS A 138 -17.61 13.40 -10.28
CA LYS A 138 -17.09 14.34 -11.32
C LYS A 138 -16.20 13.67 -12.38
N SER A 139 -15.91 12.38 -12.27
CA SER A 139 -15.05 11.65 -13.21
C SER A 139 -15.57 10.24 -13.44
N GLU A 140 -15.46 9.79 -14.67
CA GLU A 140 -15.81 8.40 -15.05
C GLU A 140 -14.75 7.38 -14.60
N TYR A 141 -13.53 7.84 -14.33
CA TYR A 141 -12.39 7.01 -13.96
C TYR A 141 -11.71 7.53 -12.70
N LYS A 142 -11.33 6.61 -11.83
CA LYS A 142 -10.64 6.89 -10.57
C LYS A 142 -9.34 6.08 -10.50
N ILE A 143 -8.28 6.73 -10.01
CA ILE A 143 -7.05 6.08 -9.62
C ILE A 143 -7.18 5.58 -8.18
N SER A 144 -6.87 4.32 -7.95
CA SER A 144 -6.89 3.72 -6.61
C SER A 144 -5.55 3.09 -6.31
N PRO A 145 -4.92 3.46 -5.16
CA PRO A 145 -3.68 2.87 -4.72
C PRO A 145 -3.80 1.35 -4.51
N VAL A 146 -2.74 0.63 -4.82
CA VAL A 146 -2.59 -0.79 -4.50
C VAL A 146 -1.56 -0.93 -3.38
N ASN A 147 -1.84 -1.72 -2.37
CA ASN A 147 -0.84 -2.12 -1.39
C ASN A 147 0.10 -3.18 -2.01
N PHE A 148 0.90 -2.75 -2.98
CA PHE A 148 1.73 -3.61 -3.82
C PHE A 148 2.82 -4.36 -3.04
N ALA A 149 3.30 -3.78 -1.95
CA ALA A 149 4.37 -4.38 -1.16
C ALA A 149 3.89 -5.60 -0.36
N ASN A 150 2.66 -5.59 0.14
CA ASN A 150 2.23 -6.58 1.14
C ASN A 150 1.06 -7.44 0.71
N THR A 151 -0.06 -6.84 0.27
CA THR A 151 -1.32 -7.58 0.15
C THR A 151 -1.93 -7.57 -1.25
N GLY A 152 -1.49 -6.68 -2.15
CA GLY A 152 -2.13 -6.46 -3.45
C GLY A 152 -3.53 -5.85 -3.38
N VAL A 153 -3.95 -5.44 -2.19
CA VAL A 153 -5.28 -4.88 -1.97
C VAL A 153 -5.40 -3.51 -2.58
N VAL A 154 -6.42 -3.32 -3.42
CA VAL A 154 -6.79 -2.01 -3.94
C VAL A 154 -7.46 -1.19 -2.84
N SER A 155 -6.92 -0.01 -2.56
CA SER A 155 -7.42 0.89 -1.54
C SER A 155 -8.33 1.95 -2.16
N LEU A 156 -9.62 1.62 -2.34
CA LEU A 156 -10.60 2.46 -3.05
C LEU A 156 -10.82 3.85 -2.43
N ASN A 157 -10.52 4.01 -1.14
CA ASN A 157 -10.78 5.23 -0.37
C ASN A 157 -9.52 5.96 0.05
N MET A 158 -8.39 5.64 -0.54
CA MET A 158 -7.11 6.28 -0.25
C MET A 158 -6.63 7.09 -1.45
N ASN A 159 -6.06 8.25 -1.16
CA ASN A 159 -5.32 9.06 -2.12
C ASN A 159 -3.89 9.23 -1.59
N TRP A 160 -2.93 9.36 -2.50
CA TRP A 160 -1.59 9.79 -2.12
C TRP A 160 -1.57 11.29 -1.83
N SER A 161 -0.74 11.69 -0.89
CA SER A 161 -0.44 13.09 -0.56
C SER A 161 0.65 13.67 -1.48
N ASN A 162 0.99 14.93 -1.23
CA ASN A 162 2.07 15.65 -1.91
C ASN A 162 1.90 15.69 -3.44
N ALA A 163 0.67 15.88 -3.90
CA ALA A 163 0.27 15.92 -5.30
C ALA A 163 0.58 14.65 -6.13
N LEU A 164 1.08 13.57 -5.53
CA LEU A 164 1.38 12.32 -6.25
C LEU A 164 0.13 11.79 -6.96
N HIS A 165 -1.02 11.82 -6.27
CA HIS A 165 -2.30 11.38 -6.85
C HIS A 165 -2.68 12.23 -8.06
N GLN A 166 -2.51 13.55 -7.98
CA GLN A 166 -2.79 14.50 -9.04
C GLN A 166 -1.86 14.31 -10.23
N PHE A 167 -0.57 14.06 -10.00
CA PHE A 167 0.37 13.76 -11.10
C PHE A 167 0.03 12.45 -11.82
N LEU A 168 -0.45 11.44 -11.10
CA LEU A 168 -0.96 10.23 -11.75
C LEU A 168 -2.19 10.53 -12.61
N GLN A 169 -3.10 11.39 -12.13
CA GLN A 169 -4.25 11.83 -12.95
C GLN A 169 -3.79 12.56 -14.20
N ILE A 170 -2.78 13.44 -14.12
CA ILE A 170 -2.20 14.13 -15.28
C ILE A 170 -1.57 13.14 -16.25
N LYS A 171 -0.80 12.16 -15.75
CA LYS A 171 -0.17 11.12 -16.56
C LYS A 171 -1.18 10.37 -17.44
N HIS A 172 -2.39 10.17 -16.94
CA HIS A 172 -3.45 9.43 -17.62
C HIS A 172 -4.53 10.34 -18.26
N GLY A 173 -4.32 11.65 -18.27
CA GLY A 173 -5.29 12.60 -18.85
C GLY A 173 -6.63 12.64 -18.11
N LEU A 174 -6.65 12.26 -16.85
CA LEU A 174 -7.84 12.27 -16.01
C LEU A 174 -8.08 13.65 -15.42
N LYS A 175 -9.33 13.88 -14.99
CA LYS A 175 -9.68 15.12 -14.31
C LYS A 175 -8.96 15.21 -12.97
N LEU A 176 -8.32 16.36 -12.72
CA LEU A 176 -7.67 16.63 -11.45
C LEU A 176 -8.70 16.76 -10.33
N HIS A 177 -8.43 16.06 -9.23
CA HIS A 177 -9.12 16.25 -7.97
C HIS A 177 -8.34 17.24 -7.08
N SER A 178 -9.04 17.86 -6.13
CA SER A 178 -8.38 18.71 -5.14
C SER A 178 -7.40 17.87 -4.31
N GLU A 179 -6.27 18.46 -3.94
CA GLU A 179 -5.40 17.90 -2.94
C GLU A 179 -6.03 18.12 -1.56
N ASP A 180 -6.02 17.08 -0.74
CA ASP A 180 -6.51 17.15 0.63
C ASP A 180 -5.37 17.50 1.57
N LEU A 181 -5.50 18.60 2.31
CA LEU A 181 -4.61 18.95 3.39
C LEU A 181 -5.07 18.32 4.70
N THR A 182 -4.14 17.69 5.42
CA THR A 182 -4.43 17.23 6.78
C THR A 182 -4.56 18.44 7.70
N THR A 183 -5.77 18.73 8.13
CA THR A 183 -6.09 19.84 9.04
C THR A 183 -5.93 19.45 10.50
N THR A 184 -6.26 18.21 10.81
CA THR A 184 -6.20 17.70 12.18
C THR A 184 -5.88 16.20 12.13
N PHE A 185 -5.07 15.73 13.07
CA PHE A 185 -4.88 14.31 13.26
C PHE A 185 -4.96 13.94 14.74
N LEU A 186 -5.43 12.74 15.01
CA LEU A 186 -5.51 12.16 16.33
C LEU A 186 -4.90 10.77 16.30
N SER A 187 -3.79 10.54 16.99
CA SER A 187 -3.21 9.21 17.09
C SER A 187 -4.10 8.29 17.92
N HIS A 188 -4.10 6.99 17.62
CA HIS A 188 -4.82 5.99 18.43
C HIS A 188 -4.35 6.02 19.89
N TYR A 189 -3.05 6.21 20.13
CA TYR A 189 -2.51 6.40 21.47
C TYR A 189 -3.18 7.56 22.21
N SER A 190 -3.20 8.76 21.61
CA SER A 190 -3.80 9.95 22.21
C SER A 190 -5.31 9.78 22.44
N PHE A 191 -6.00 9.14 21.49
CA PHE A 191 -7.42 8.85 21.63
C PHE A 191 -7.71 7.96 22.83
N PHE A 192 -7.04 6.82 22.96
CA PHE A 192 -7.28 5.90 24.07
C PHE A 192 -6.75 6.43 25.41
N LYS A 193 -5.63 7.15 25.40
CA LYS A 193 -5.07 7.77 26.60
C LYS A 193 -6.06 8.74 27.25
N ARG A 194 -6.85 9.45 26.46
CA ARG A 194 -7.87 10.37 26.96
C ARG A 194 -8.87 9.70 27.90
N TYR A 195 -9.33 8.48 27.57
CA TYR A 195 -10.26 7.74 28.42
C TYR A 195 -9.67 7.34 29.79
N ILE A 196 -8.35 7.20 29.85
CA ILE A 196 -7.65 6.83 31.10
C ILE A 196 -7.40 8.07 31.96
N THR A 197 -6.93 9.16 31.36
CA THR A 197 -6.58 10.38 32.10
C THR A 197 -7.79 11.17 32.58
N GLU A 198 -8.86 11.21 31.83
CA GLU A 198 -10.09 11.93 32.21
C GLU A 198 -10.99 11.13 33.18
N LYS A 199 -10.56 9.94 33.61
CA LYS A 199 -11.36 9.01 34.44
C LYS A 199 -12.76 8.74 33.87
N ILE A 200 -12.93 8.94 32.58
CA ILE A 200 -14.17 8.68 31.84
C ILE A 200 -14.21 7.18 31.54
N ASN A 201 -14.71 6.42 32.47
CA ASN A 201 -15.06 5.01 32.34
C ASN A 201 -13.97 4.06 31.82
N ASN A 202 -14.04 2.85 32.29
CA ASN A 202 -13.15 1.77 31.94
C ASN A 202 -13.30 1.41 30.45
N ILE A 203 -12.18 1.26 29.76
CA ILE A 203 -12.13 0.70 28.40
C ILE A 203 -11.98 -0.80 28.54
N TYR A 204 -12.85 -1.54 27.89
CA TYR A 204 -12.76 -2.98 27.80
C TYR A 204 -12.51 -3.37 26.33
N GLY A 205 -11.67 -4.36 26.10
CA GLY A 205 -11.39 -4.89 24.78
C GLY A 205 -11.27 -6.40 24.81
N VAL A 206 -11.71 -7.04 23.75
CA VAL A 206 -11.49 -8.47 23.51
C VAL A 206 -10.78 -8.67 22.18
N ILE A 207 -9.85 -9.60 22.15
CA ILE A 207 -9.06 -9.88 20.96
C ILE A 207 -8.64 -11.35 20.93
N GLY A 208 -8.69 -11.98 19.77
CA GLY A 208 -8.26 -13.37 19.62
C GLY A 208 -6.73 -13.56 19.72
N ILE A 209 -5.95 -12.57 19.28
CA ILE A 209 -4.48 -12.62 19.28
C ILE A 209 -3.96 -11.26 19.74
N LEU A 210 -3.41 -11.20 20.94
CA LEU A 210 -2.87 -9.95 21.52
C LEU A 210 -1.41 -9.69 21.10
N GLY A 211 -0.76 -10.68 20.53
CA GLY A 211 0.65 -10.60 20.16
C GLY A 211 1.59 -11.22 21.20
N ILE A 212 2.88 -10.94 21.07
CA ILE A 212 3.94 -11.44 21.95
C ILE A 212 3.93 -10.70 23.30
N GLU A 213 4.74 -11.18 24.25
CA GLU A 213 4.85 -10.61 25.60
C GLU A 213 5.20 -9.11 25.59
N LYS A 214 6.17 -8.71 24.75
CA LYS A 214 6.52 -7.29 24.56
C LYS A 214 5.33 -6.41 24.18
N SER A 215 4.40 -6.94 23.40
CA SER A 215 3.17 -6.24 23.02
C SER A 215 2.24 -6.04 24.19
N ARG A 216 2.16 -7.02 25.08
CA ARG A 216 1.36 -6.95 26.32
C ARG A 216 1.95 -5.94 27.30
N ASP A 217 3.28 -5.95 27.46
CA ASP A 217 3.98 -5.00 28.32
C ASP A 217 3.82 -3.57 27.83
N LEU A 218 3.85 -3.36 26.50
CA LEU A 218 3.57 -2.05 25.93
C LEU A 218 2.17 -1.54 26.25
N LEU A 219 1.14 -2.40 26.18
CA LEU A 219 -0.23 -2.02 26.57
C LEU A 219 -0.32 -1.67 28.06
N LYS A 220 0.36 -2.42 28.92
CA LYS A 220 0.44 -2.09 30.34
C LYS A 220 1.12 -0.75 30.57
N GLN A 221 2.24 -0.50 29.92
CA GLN A 221 2.99 0.77 30.08
C GLN A 221 2.22 1.98 29.53
N LEU A 222 1.60 1.84 28.35
CA LEU A 222 0.93 2.97 27.70
C LEU A 222 -0.43 3.28 28.30
N PHE A 223 -1.19 2.26 28.70
CA PHE A 223 -2.60 2.38 29.06
C PHE A 223 -2.93 1.89 30.47
N ASN A 224 -1.94 1.43 31.24
CA ASN A 224 -2.15 0.76 32.51
C ASN A 224 -3.22 -0.35 32.44
N ALA A 225 -3.16 -1.14 31.34
CA ALA A 225 -4.18 -2.12 31.03
C ALA A 225 -3.98 -3.41 31.83
N ASP A 226 -5.04 -3.87 32.48
CA ASP A 226 -5.11 -5.22 33.03
C ASP A 226 -5.41 -6.22 31.92
N ILE A 227 -4.61 -7.29 31.85
CA ILE A 227 -4.72 -8.28 30.78
C ILE A 227 -5.16 -9.61 31.39
N CYS A 228 -6.33 -10.06 30.97
CA CYS A 228 -6.85 -11.38 31.33
C CYS A 228 -6.71 -12.32 30.11
N ILE A 229 -6.00 -13.42 30.27
CA ILE A 229 -5.83 -14.43 29.23
C ILE A 229 -6.79 -15.57 29.49
N ILE A 230 -7.77 -15.74 28.61
CA ILE A 230 -8.70 -16.87 28.67
C ILE A 230 -8.07 -18.02 27.85
N PRO A 231 -7.75 -19.16 28.48
CA PRO A 231 -7.15 -20.27 27.76
C PRO A 231 -8.12 -20.85 26.73
N PRO A 232 -7.62 -21.35 25.59
CA PRO A 232 -8.47 -21.96 24.58
C PRO A 232 -9.12 -23.25 25.13
N PHE A 233 -10.36 -23.48 24.75
CA PHE A 233 -11.11 -24.69 25.16
C PHE A 233 -10.44 -25.99 24.69
N ARG A 234 -9.76 -25.94 23.53
CA ARG A 234 -9.01 -27.07 22.98
C ARG A 234 -7.52 -26.72 22.94
N PRO A 235 -6.61 -27.67 23.29
CA PRO A 235 -5.19 -27.44 23.18
C PRO A 235 -4.80 -27.15 21.72
N SER A 236 -3.94 -26.17 21.54
CA SER A 236 -3.37 -25.87 20.22
C SER A 236 -2.48 -27.04 19.78
N LYS A 237 -2.64 -27.44 18.51
CA LYS A 237 -1.75 -28.40 17.85
C LYS A 237 -0.66 -27.69 17.01
N PHE A 238 -0.54 -26.37 17.18
CA PHE A 238 0.50 -25.60 16.49
C PHE A 238 1.88 -25.96 17.03
N ILE A 239 2.77 -26.36 16.14
CA ILE A 239 4.16 -26.66 16.44
C ILE A 239 5.00 -25.64 15.67
N LEU A 240 5.70 -24.79 16.40
CA LEU A 240 6.70 -23.91 15.83
C LEU A 240 7.99 -24.71 15.64
N LEU A 241 8.40 -24.90 14.40
CA LEU A 241 9.70 -25.50 14.10
C LEU A 241 10.77 -24.43 14.28
N GLU A 242 11.88 -24.81 14.90
CA GLU A 242 13.03 -23.93 15.05
C GLU A 242 13.75 -23.77 13.71
N GLY A 243 14.17 -22.56 13.40
CA GLY A 243 15.10 -22.26 12.34
C GLY A 243 14.71 -21.04 11.50
N ILE A 244 15.59 -20.07 11.53
CA ILE A 244 15.73 -19.06 10.47
C ILE A 244 16.87 -19.57 9.60
N SER A 245 16.60 -19.75 8.31
CA SER A 245 17.65 -20.09 7.34
C SER A 245 18.03 -18.82 6.60
N GLU A 246 19.30 -18.48 6.63
CA GLU A 246 19.88 -17.39 5.85
C GLU A 246 20.50 -17.98 4.57
N PHE A 247 20.33 -17.31 3.45
CA PHE A 247 20.82 -17.74 2.14
C PHE A 247 21.68 -16.63 1.52
N ASN A 248 22.73 -17.04 0.81
CA ASN A 248 23.63 -16.10 0.16
C ASN A 248 23.07 -15.55 -1.17
N SER A 249 22.09 -16.25 -1.75
CA SER A 249 21.46 -15.85 -3.01
C SER A 249 19.96 -16.12 -3.01
N LYS A 250 19.24 -15.40 -3.87
CA LYS A 250 17.81 -15.61 -4.07
C LYS A 250 17.51 -16.99 -4.68
N GLU A 251 18.41 -17.50 -5.47
CA GLU A 251 18.33 -18.82 -6.09
C GLU A 251 18.39 -19.93 -5.05
N GLU A 252 19.36 -19.90 -4.13
CA GLU A 252 19.46 -20.85 -3.02
C GLU A 252 18.20 -20.81 -2.13
N TRP A 253 17.71 -19.61 -1.85
CA TRP A 253 16.46 -19.44 -1.10
C TRP A 253 15.27 -20.13 -1.79
N LYS A 254 15.10 -19.94 -3.11
CA LYS A 254 14.03 -20.58 -3.87
C LYS A 254 14.15 -22.10 -3.86
N GLU A 255 15.37 -22.63 -4.07
CA GLU A 255 15.61 -24.06 -4.06
C GLU A 255 15.28 -24.68 -2.71
N ALA A 256 15.65 -24.04 -1.63
CA ALA A 256 15.34 -24.49 -0.27
C ALA A 256 13.83 -24.53 -0.01
N ILE A 257 13.07 -23.51 -0.45
CA ILE A 257 11.61 -23.48 -0.35
C ILE A 257 11.01 -24.62 -1.18
N MET A 258 11.45 -24.81 -2.43
CA MET A 258 10.96 -25.88 -3.29
C MET A 258 11.22 -27.25 -2.65
N LYS A 259 12.41 -27.48 -2.12
CA LYS A 259 12.75 -28.72 -1.41
C LYS A 259 11.81 -28.94 -0.23
N ASN A 260 11.57 -27.94 0.59
CA ASN A 260 10.67 -28.02 1.75
C ASN A 260 9.23 -28.33 1.32
N ILE A 261 8.75 -27.71 0.24
CA ILE A 261 7.40 -28.00 -0.33
C ILE A 261 7.32 -29.48 -0.70
N PHE A 262 8.27 -30.03 -1.46
CA PHE A 262 8.25 -31.44 -1.88
C PHE A 262 8.33 -32.41 -0.69
N GLU A 263 9.14 -32.08 0.33
CA GLU A 263 9.20 -32.90 1.55
C GLU A 263 7.86 -32.97 2.27
N ASN A 264 7.12 -31.85 2.33
CA ASN A 264 5.82 -31.80 3.00
C ASN A 264 4.71 -32.43 2.14
N ILE A 265 4.78 -32.35 0.81
CA ILE A 265 3.88 -33.10 -0.10
C ILE A 265 4.06 -34.61 0.13
N ASN A 266 5.30 -35.11 0.22
CA ASN A 266 5.59 -36.50 0.47
C ASN A 266 5.08 -36.97 1.85
N ARG A 267 4.95 -36.07 2.81
CA ARG A 267 4.34 -36.29 4.13
C ARG A 267 2.80 -36.17 4.10
N LYS A 268 2.21 -36.03 2.93
CA LYS A 268 0.76 -35.88 2.73
C LYS A 268 0.16 -34.67 3.46
N ARG A 269 0.90 -33.56 3.51
CA ARG A 269 0.44 -32.30 4.10
C ARG A 269 -0.11 -31.36 3.05
N ALA A 270 -0.93 -30.40 3.45
CA ALA A 270 -1.19 -29.20 2.69
C ALA A 270 -0.19 -28.10 3.10
N ILE A 271 0.20 -27.23 2.19
CA ILE A 271 1.27 -26.27 2.41
C ILE A 271 0.75 -24.86 2.13
N LEU A 272 0.95 -23.95 3.07
CA LEU A 272 0.74 -22.52 2.89
C LEU A 272 2.10 -21.82 2.92
N VAL A 273 2.46 -21.20 1.79
CA VAL A 273 3.69 -20.41 1.64
C VAL A 273 3.32 -18.95 1.75
N ILE A 274 3.70 -18.30 2.86
CA ILE A 274 3.46 -16.86 3.07
C ILE A 274 4.71 -16.11 2.66
N CYS A 275 4.59 -15.29 1.61
CA CYS A 275 5.65 -14.46 1.07
C CYS A 275 5.55 -13.03 1.62
N PHE A 276 6.68 -12.35 1.68
CA PHE A 276 6.72 -10.95 2.09
C PHE A 276 6.13 -10.03 1.03
N THR A 277 6.39 -10.31 -0.25
CA THR A 277 5.90 -9.53 -1.40
C THR A 277 5.05 -10.37 -2.34
N ILE A 278 4.22 -9.70 -3.14
CA ILE A 278 3.43 -10.33 -4.20
C ILE A 278 4.36 -10.90 -5.28
N ASP A 279 5.46 -10.22 -5.58
CA ASP A 279 6.42 -10.65 -6.59
C ASP A 279 7.09 -11.97 -6.19
N ASP A 280 7.47 -12.12 -4.91
CA ASP A 280 8.01 -13.38 -4.42
C ASP A 280 6.99 -14.51 -4.49
N ALA A 281 5.72 -14.23 -4.13
CA ALA A 281 4.64 -15.21 -4.26
C ALA A 281 4.43 -15.65 -5.72
N ASN A 282 4.42 -14.70 -6.66
CA ASN A 282 4.29 -14.95 -8.09
C ASN A 282 5.48 -15.77 -8.63
N GLU A 283 6.68 -15.41 -8.22
CA GLU A 283 7.90 -16.06 -8.66
C GLU A 283 7.97 -17.52 -8.19
N LEU A 284 7.67 -17.77 -6.92
CA LEU A 284 7.63 -19.13 -6.35
C LEU A 284 6.50 -19.97 -6.97
N TYR A 285 5.31 -19.38 -7.14
CA TYR A 285 4.19 -20.04 -7.81
C TYR A 285 4.57 -20.47 -9.23
N ASN A 286 5.11 -19.55 -10.04
CA ASN A 286 5.54 -19.86 -11.40
C ASN A 286 6.70 -20.87 -11.46
N THR A 287 7.59 -20.83 -10.47
CA THR A 287 8.70 -21.81 -10.37
C THR A 287 8.18 -23.20 -10.08
N LEU A 288 7.16 -23.32 -9.21
CA LEU A 288 6.58 -24.62 -8.89
C LEU A 288 5.76 -25.17 -10.06
N LEU A 289 5.00 -24.33 -10.78
CA LEU A 289 4.24 -24.74 -11.97
C LEU A 289 5.13 -25.31 -13.08
N LYS A 290 6.35 -24.82 -13.24
CA LYS A 290 7.31 -25.30 -14.23
C LYS A 290 7.89 -26.68 -13.89
N LYS A 291 7.72 -27.13 -12.66
CA LYS A 291 8.19 -28.46 -12.23
C LYS A 291 7.06 -29.48 -12.52
N GLU A 292 7.21 -30.28 -13.57
CA GLU A 292 6.25 -31.28 -14.05
C GLU A 292 5.82 -32.36 -13.03
N LYS A 293 6.30 -32.27 -11.79
CA LYS A 293 6.07 -33.27 -10.73
C LYS A 293 4.80 -33.05 -9.92
N ILE A 294 4.11 -31.94 -10.09
CA ILE A 294 2.90 -31.60 -9.32
C ILE A 294 1.78 -31.25 -10.28
N ASP A 295 0.59 -31.77 -10.00
CA ASP A 295 -0.63 -31.41 -10.72
C ASP A 295 -0.92 -29.90 -10.54
N PRO A 296 -1.02 -29.14 -11.62
CA PRO A 296 -1.32 -27.70 -11.55
C PRO A 296 -2.60 -27.38 -10.77
N THR A 297 -3.58 -28.29 -10.74
CA THR A 297 -4.84 -28.11 -9.98
C THR A 297 -4.64 -28.13 -8.47
N LYS A 298 -3.49 -28.58 -8.00
CA LYS A 298 -3.09 -28.58 -6.58
C LYS A 298 -2.36 -27.33 -6.15
N ILE A 299 -2.00 -26.46 -7.09
CA ILE A 299 -1.24 -25.24 -6.81
C ILE A 299 -2.18 -24.06 -6.97
N GLU A 300 -2.32 -23.29 -5.92
CA GLU A 300 -3.18 -22.10 -5.89
C GLU A 300 -2.36 -20.86 -5.51
N LYS A 301 -2.70 -19.74 -6.13
CA LYS A 301 -2.23 -18.42 -5.68
C LYS A 301 -3.42 -17.69 -5.06
N TYR A 302 -3.26 -17.32 -3.80
CA TYR A 302 -4.26 -16.55 -3.08
C TYR A 302 -3.84 -15.10 -3.03
N ASP A 303 -4.37 -14.32 -3.95
CA ASP A 303 -4.28 -12.87 -3.94
C ASP A 303 -5.67 -12.27 -4.23
N ARG A 304 -5.79 -10.96 -4.04
CA ARG A 304 -7.08 -10.30 -4.18
C ARG A 304 -7.46 -10.03 -5.63
N ASN A 305 -6.50 -10.02 -6.54
CA ASN A 305 -6.73 -9.70 -7.94
C ASN A 305 -7.27 -10.91 -8.70
N ASP A 306 -6.69 -12.10 -8.47
CA ASP A 306 -7.06 -13.32 -9.19
C ASP A 306 -8.28 -14.02 -8.61
N SER A 307 -8.52 -13.88 -7.29
CA SER A 307 -9.54 -14.65 -6.57
C SER A 307 -10.67 -13.81 -5.97
N ASN A 308 -10.75 -12.51 -6.25
CA ASN A 308 -11.67 -11.59 -5.55
C ASN A 308 -11.57 -11.69 -4.01
N GLY A 309 -10.39 -12.06 -3.50
CA GLY A 309 -10.13 -12.23 -2.08
C GLY A 309 -10.80 -13.47 -1.48
N LYS A 310 -11.13 -14.47 -2.30
CA LYS A 310 -11.67 -15.76 -1.85
C LYS A 310 -10.71 -16.88 -2.24
N LEU A 311 -10.58 -17.85 -1.36
CA LEU A 311 -9.89 -19.10 -1.67
C LEU A 311 -10.70 -19.84 -2.74
N GLN A 312 -10.00 -20.47 -3.71
CA GLN A 312 -10.65 -21.19 -4.81
C GLN A 312 -11.28 -22.51 -4.33
N LYS A 313 -10.67 -23.12 -3.31
CA LYS A 313 -11.17 -24.37 -2.71
C LYS A 313 -11.81 -24.12 -1.36
N GLU A 314 -12.93 -24.75 -1.09
CA GLU A 314 -13.55 -24.75 0.25
C GLU A 314 -12.77 -25.61 1.24
N ILE A 315 -12.16 -26.72 0.78
CA ILE A 315 -11.41 -27.66 1.60
C ILE A 315 -10.14 -28.09 0.85
N TYR A 316 -9.01 -28.04 1.53
CA TYR A 316 -7.71 -28.39 1.01
C TYR A 316 -7.33 -29.84 1.34
N ASN A 317 -6.74 -30.50 0.36
CA ASN A 317 -6.35 -31.92 0.40
C ASN A 317 -4.83 -32.07 0.54
N SER A 318 -4.41 -33.30 0.73
CA SER A 318 -3.01 -33.69 0.73
C SER A 318 -2.30 -33.28 -0.57
N GLY A 319 -1.19 -32.57 -0.45
CA GLY A 319 -0.38 -32.09 -1.55
C GLY A 319 -0.88 -30.79 -2.18
N ASP A 320 -1.92 -30.15 -1.65
CA ASP A 320 -2.32 -28.81 -2.07
C ASP A 320 -1.30 -27.78 -1.56
N VAL A 321 -0.94 -26.83 -2.42
CA VAL A 321 0.02 -25.76 -2.13
C VAL A 321 -0.62 -24.41 -2.43
N ILE A 322 -0.63 -23.53 -1.43
CA ILE A 322 -1.15 -22.16 -1.54
C ILE A 322 0.01 -21.19 -1.41
N PHE A 323 0.20 -20.32 -2.40
CA PHE A 323 1.11 -19.17 -2.30
C PHE A 323 0.30 -17.92 -2.00
N SER A 324 0.70 -17.20 -0.98
CA SER A 324 0.05 -15.96 -0.59
C SER A 324 1.03 -14.98 0.05
N THR A 325 0.58 -13.76 0.23
CA THR A 325 1.24 -12.80 1.11
C THR A 325 0.58 -12.82 2.49
N ASN A 326 0.88 -11.82 3.32
CA ASN A 326 0.23 -11.63 4.62
C ASN A 326 -1.33 -11.53 4.55
N LEU A 327 -1.89 -11.50 3.36
CA LEU A 327 -3.35 -11.59 3.14
C LEU A 327 -3.93 -12.89 3.74
N ALA A 328 -3.21 -14.01 3.63
CA ALA A 328 -3.61 -15.30 4.23
C ALA A 328 -3.29 -15.42 5.73
N GLY A 329 -2.50 -14.47 6.26
CA GLY A 329 -2.02 -14.56 7.65
C GLY A 329 -3.08 -14.24 8.70
N ARG A 330 -4.17 -13.56 8.34
CA ARG A 330 -5.21 -13.16 9.29
C ARG A 330 -6.58 -13.04 8.64
N GLY A 331 -7.59 -13.62 9.31
CA GLY A 331 -8.98 -13.53 8.85
C GLY A 331 -9.36 -14.48 7.72
N THR A 332 -8.46 -15.37 7.32
CA THR A 332 -8.70 -16.39 6.29
C THR A 332 -8.86 -17.75 6.96
N ASP A 333 -10.01 -18.39 6.77
CA ASP A 333 -10.30 -19.74 7.29
C ASP A 333 -9.95 -20.78 6.24
N ILE A 334 -8.80 -21.43 6.41
CA ILE A 334 -8.33 -22.51 5.52
C ILE A 334 -8.78 -23.84 6.10
N LYS A 335 -9.79 -24.47 5.48
CA LYS A 335 -10.32 -25.76 5.91
C LYS A 335 -9.51 -26.89 5.32
N LEU A 336 -9.14 -27.86 6.15
CA LEU A 336 -8.35 -29.02 5.77
C LEU A 336 -9.16 -30.30 5.90
N THR A 337 -8.89 -31.28 5.02
CA THR A 337 -9.43 -32.64 5.16
C THR A 337 -8.94 -33.33 6.42
N LYS A 338 -9.64 -34.40 6.81
CA LYS A 338 -9.27 -35.19 7.99
C LYS A 338 -7.87 -35.82 7.83
N GLU A 339 -7.57 -36.32 6.64
CA GLU A 339 -6.25 -36.91 6.32
C GLU A 339 -5.12 -35.90 6.54
N VAL A 340 -5.26 -34.67 6.05
CA VAL A 340 -4.25 -33.62 6.24
C VAL A 340 -4.05 -33.30 7.71
N LYS A 341 -5.14 -33.19 8.48
CA LYS A 341 -5.08 -32.92 9.94
C LYS A 341 -4.40 -34.05 10.71
N GLU A 342 -4.56 -35.29 10.31
CA GLU A 342 -3.90 -36.45 10.91
C GLU A 342 -2.40 -36.49 10.59
N ASN A 343 -2.01 -35.97 9.42
CA ASN A 343 -0.61 -35.91 8.97
C ASN A 343 0.11 -34.63 9.43
N GLY A 344 -0.48 -33.82 10.28
CA GLY A 344 0.14 -32.67 10.91
C GLY A 344 -0.07 -31.33 10.19
N GLY A 345 -1.13 -31.22 9.41
CA GLY A 345 -1.61 -29.94 8.87
C GLY A 345 -1.22 -29.64 7.46
#